data_9469584c759c995208dcc123fa847656
#
_entry.id   9469584c759c995208dcc123fa847656
#
_cell.length_a   1.000
_cell.length_b   1.000
_cell.length_c   1.000
_cell.angle_alpha   90.00
_cell.angle_beta   90.00
_cell.angle_gamma   90.00
#
_symmetry.space_group_name_H-M   'P 1'
#
loop_
_entity.id
_entity.type
_entity.pdbx_description
1 polymer ?
#
loop_
_entity_poly.entity_id
_entity_poly.type
_entity_poly.pdbx_seq_one_letter_code
_entity_poly.pdbx_strand_id
1 'polypeptide(L)'
;IVTNTTGAGNVTYEWFSNDVNSTTGGDSVQGPDNNNTYTPPGPFDNVGIFYYYVVISDDAAGCFDVPSGVYTINVVADPTVTIDPIGPIEYCQFADADPLTAIPDGGVGTEYTYEWFRVDTPDVSVGTDPTFEPPTGVVGVFSYYVKITQPASGCSNVSIPVQVTITEGPSITTQPVGDAVCIDGTTPPLTVAYEDGTGIPTYEWFRVDTPDDVLVGTDPTFEPPTDQAGVFSYYVVISFPGNGGCSDITSEIVEITVVAPIETTNTPSIQNICVGGTPEELIVTNTTG
;
A
#
# COMPACT_ATOMS: atom_id res chain seq x y z
N ILE A 1 47.43 10.74 -15.05
CA ILE A 1 48.79 10.33 -15.50
C ILE A 1 49.20 11.24 -16.64
N VAL A 2 50.35 11.85 -16.48
CA VAL A 2 50.97 12.67 -17.53
C VAL A 2 52.16 11.90 -18.10
N THR A 3 52.23 11.82 -19.41
CA THR A 3 53.37 11.19 -20.08
C THR A 3 54.18 12.24 -20.80
N ASN A 4 55.48 12.31 -20.48
CA ASN A 4 56.44 13.06 -21.26
C ASN A 4 56.88 12.22 -22.46
N THR A 5 56.83 12.79 -23.64
CA THR A 5 57.21 12.10 -24.89
C THR A 5 58.53 12.55 -25.49
N THR A 6 59.10 13.67 -25.00
CA THR A 6 60.37 14.22 -25.54
C THR A 6 61.05 15.04 -24.44
N GLY A 7 62.10 14.53 -23.85
CA GLY A 7 63.01 15.22 -22.92
C GLY A 7 64.41 14.62 -23.03
N ALA A 8 65.42 15.41 -22.89
CA ALA A 8 66.84 15.02 -22.99
C ALA A 8 67.52 14.93 -21.61
N GLY A 9 66.89 15.41 -20.54
CA GLY A 9 67.35 15.44 -19.15
C GLY A 9 66.50 14.63 -18.19
N ASN A 10 66.69 14.89 -16.89
CA ASN A 10 65.83 14.33 -15.84
C ASN A 10 64.56 15.15 -15.72
N VAL A 11 63.39 14.46 -15.85
CA VAL A 11 62.11 15.10 -15.80
C VAL A 11 61.56 15.03 -14.38
N THR A 12 61.05 16.17 -13.87
CA THR A 12 60.37 16.25 -12.59
C THR A 12 58.96 16.79 -12.81
N TYR A 13 58.04 16.43 -11.88
CA TYR A 13 56.64 16.80 -11.89
C TYR A 13 56.33 17.49 -10.57
N GLU A 14 55.69 18.67 -10.65
CA GLU A 14 55.16 19.37 -9.49
C GLU A 14 53.66 19.60 -9.70
N TRP A 15 52.85 19.05 -8.79
CA TRP A 15 51.39 19.15 -8.84
C TRP A 15 50.90 20.33 -8.00
N PHE A 16 49.91 21.04 -8.54
CA PHE A 16 49.33 22.22 -7.93
C PHE A 16 47.81 22.07 -7.81
N SER A 17 47.23 22.58 -6.73
CA SER A 17 45.81 22.87 -6.61
C SER A 17 45.58 24.35 -6.93
N ASN A 18 44.34 24.66 -7.44
CA ASN A 18 43.99 26.04 -7.75
C ASN A 18 42.50 26.27 -7.46
N ASP A 19 42.14 27.47 -7.01
CA ASP A 19 40.75 27.88 -6.78
C ASP A 19 40.06 28.34 -8.07
N VAL A 20 40.79 28.52 -9.16
CA VAL A 20 40.31 28.93 -10.45
C VAL A 20 40.81 28.00 -11.57
N ASN A 21 40.06 27.91 -12.67
CA ASN A 21 40.45 27.15 -13.85
C ASN A 21 41.66 27.80 -14.56
N SER A 22 42.85 27.66 -13.97
CA SER A 22 44.10 28.23 -14.44
C SER A 22 45.27 27.29 -14.14
N THR A 23 46.32 27.38 -14.97
CA THR A 23 47.58 26.67 -14.80
C THR A 23 48.63 27.56 -14.17
N THR A 24 48.23 28.66 -13.54
CA THR A 24 49.14 29.61 -12.87
C THR A 24 48.54 30.07 -11.55
N GLY A 25 49.40 30.33 -10.56
CA GLY A 25 48.96 30.89 -9.27
C GLY A 25 48.37 29.88 -8.29
N GLY A 26 48.51 28.58 -8.54
CA GLY A 26 48.09 27.53 -7.63
C GLY A 26 49.09 27.25 -6.52
N ASP A 27 48.63 26.56 -5.49
CA ASP A 27 49.47 26.08 -4.38
C ASP A 27 50.03 24.67 -4.70
N SER A 28 51.38 24.49 -4.46
CA SER A 28 52.00 23.19 -4.64
C SER A 28 51.48 22.17 -3.66
N VAL A 29 51.04 21.01 -4.18
CA VAL A 29 50.44 19.90 -3.40
C VAL A 29 51.29 18.63 -3.43
N GLN A 30 52.18 18.48 -4.42
CA GLN A 30 53.17 17.39 -4.50
C GLN A 30 54.34 17.77 -5.41
N GLY A 31 55.53 17.39 -5.02
CA GLY A 31 56.78 17.56 -5.79
C GLY A 31 57.51 18.87 -5.50
N PRO A 32 58.48 19.23 -6.33
CA PRO A 32 58.91 18.55 -7.56
C PRO A 32 59.60 17.20 -7.29
N ASP A 33 59.17 16.15 -7.94
CA ASP A 33 59.74 14.81 -7.89
C ASP A 33 59.54 14.08 -9.26
N ASN A 34 59.96 12.82 -9.34
CA ASN A 34 59.81 12.03 -10.57
C ASN A 34 58.47 11.29 -10.68
N ASN A 35 57.50 11.58 -9.81
CA ASN A 35 56.19 10.94 -9.79
C ASN A 35 55.16 11.69 -10.69
N ASN A 36 54.83 11.09 -11.81
CA ASN A 36 53.90 11.66 -12.77
C ASN A 36 52.39 11.42 -12.43
N THR A 37 52.11 10.97 -11.20
CA THR A 37 50.73 10.73 -10.71
C THR A 37 50.50 11.47 -9.40
N TYR A 38 49.31 11.99 -9.25
CA TYR A 38 48.80 12.59 -8.02
C TYR A 38 47.39 12.13 -7.74
N THR A 39 47.13 11.76 -6.51
CA THR A 39 45.77 11.47 -6.04
C THR A 39 45.40 12.53 -5.02
N PRO A 40 44.44 13.42 -5.34
CA PRO A 40 43.97 14.40 -4.38
C PRO A 40 43.46 13.72 -3.11
N PRO A 41 43.76 14.25 -1.92
CA PRO A 41 43.31 13.65 -0.67
C PRO A 41 41.79 13.76 -0.54
N GLY A 42 41.12 12.64 -0.28
CA GLY A 42 39.69 12.56 0.08
C GLY A 42 39.51 12.21 1.55
N PRO A 43 38.26 12.19 2.03
CA PRO A 43 37.02 12.52 1.31
C PRO A 43 36.85 14.02 1.02
N PHE A 44 36.08 14.34 -0.04
CA PHE A 44 35.68 15.71 -0.31
C PHE A 44 34.38 15.99 0.43
N ASP A 45 34.44 16.75 1.51
CA ASP A 45 33.30 17.00 2.41
C ASP A 45 32.37 18.16 1.95
N ASN A 46 32.81 18.94 0.98
CA ASN A 46 32.08 20.10 0.48
C ASN A 46 31.82 19.99 -1.02
N VAL A 47 30.60 20.35 -1.41
CA VAL A 47 30.24 20.55 -2.81
C VAL A 47 31.05 21.66 -3.41
N GLY A 48 31.65 21.43 -4.59
CA GLY A 48 32.46 22.44 -5.24
C GLY A 48 33.21 21.90 -6.44
N ILE A 49 33.93 22.80 -7.09
CA ILE A 49 34.82 22.47 -8.22
C ILE A 49 36.26 22.70 -7.76
N PHE A 50 37.07 21.67 -7.89
CA PHE A 50 38.48 21.68 -7.52
C PHE A 50 39.32 21.53 -8.78
N TYR A 51 40.33 22.36 -8.92
CA TYR A 51 41.18 22.39 -10.10
C TYR A 51 42.62 21.95 -9.71
N TYR A 52 43.21 21.13 -10.55
CA TYR A 52 44.57 20.65 -10.40
C TYR A 52 45.31 20.76 -11.73
N TYR A 53 46.58 21.05 -11.69
CA TYR A 53 47.46 20.96 -12.84
C TYR A 53 48.88 20.49 -12.39
N VAL A 54 49.69 20.06 -13.33
CA VAL A 54 51.05 19.67 -13.09
C VAL A 54 51.99 20.51 -13.96
N VAL A 55 53.08 20.95 -13.38
CA VAL A 55 54.20 21.57 -14.12
C VAL A 55 55.25 20.50 -14.30
N ILE A 56 55.70 20.34 -15.54
CA ILE A 56 56.73 19.40 -15.94
C ILE A 56 57.98 20.19 -16.23
N SER A 57 59.08 19.86 -15.50
CA SER A 57 60.40 20.50 -15.64
C SER A 57 61.42 19.47 -16.12
N ASP A 58 62.32 19.87 -17.02
CA ASP A 58 63.41 19.06 -17.54
C ASP A 58 64.75 19.82 -17.25
N ASP A 59 65.69 19.16 -16.59
CA ASP A 59 66.93 19.75 -16.22
C ASP A 59 67.96 19.93 -17.37
N ALA A 60 67.60 19.54 -18.60
CA ALA A 60 68.38 19.76 -19.79
C ALA A 60 68.49 21.26 -20.13
N ALA A 61 69.67 21.69 -20.51
CA ALA A 61 69.94 23.12 -20.80
C ALA A 61 69.06 23.65 -21.95
N GLY A 62 68.29 24.72 -21.66
CA GLY A 62 67.43 25.41 -22.61
C GLY A 62 65.95 24.88 -22.64
N CYS A 63 65.59 23.95 -21.76
CA CYS A 63 64.27 23.56 -21.58
C CYS A 63 63.45 24.51 -20.66
N PHE A 64 62.19 24.63 -20.90
CA PHE A 64 61.27 25.46 -20.12
C PHE A 64 60.26 24.57 -19.40
N ASP A 65 59.76 25.03 -18.25
CA ASP A 65 58.68 24.40 -17.52
C ASP A 65 57.39 24.44 -18.36
N VAL A 66 56.72 23.29 -18.43
CA VAL A 66 55.49 23.14 -19.23
C VAL A 66 54.34 22.72 -18.31
N PRO A 67 53.31 23.58 -18.16
CA PRO A 67 52.12 23.19 -17.43
C PRO A 67 51.25 22.24 -18.27
N SER A 68 50.58 21.32 -17.60
CA SER A 68 49.50 20.49 -18.21
C SER A 68 48.26 21.35 -18.48
N GLY A 69 47.22 20.75 -19.09
CA GLY A 69 45.88 21.26 -18.96
C GLY A 69 45.39 21.15 -17.53
N VAL A 70 44.30 21.88 -17.20
CA VAL A 70 43.65 21.81 -15.89
C VAL A 70 42.84 20.53 -15.79
N TYR A 71 43.04 19.77 -14.71
CA TYR A 71 42.15 18.69 -14.30
C TYR A 71 41.08 19.26 -13.38
N THR A 72 39.80 18.89 -13.61
CA THR A 72 38.68 19.40 -12.84
C THR A 72 38.00 18.23 -12.10
N ILE A 73 37.85 18.37 -10.79
CA ILE A 73 37.03 17.49 -9.96
C ILE A 73 35.79 18.26 -9.57
N ASN A 74 34.64 17.78 -9.97
CA ASN A 74 33.36 18.36 -9.58
C ASN A 74 32.72 17.49 -8.49
N VAL A 75 32.68 18.01 -7.27
CA VAL A 75 32.03 17.38 -6.11
C VAL A 75 30.62 17.89 -6.04
N VAL A 76 29.68 16.99 -6.12
CA VAL A 76 28.23 17.27 -6.20
C VAL A 76 27.51 16.77 -4.96
N ALA A 77 26.35 17.36 -4.65
CA ALA A 77 25.51 16.89 -3.57
C ALA A 77 24.93 15.49 -3.89
N ASP A 78 24.75 14.68 -2.87
CA ASP A 78 24.02 13.43 -3.00
C ASP A 78 22.55 13.70 -3.38
N PRO A 79 21.94 12.84 -4.18
CA PRO A 79 20.51 12.91 -4.42
C PRO A 79 19.74 12.61 -3.13
N THR A 80 18.47 13.03 -3.08
CA THR A 80 17.52 12.67 -2.03
C THR A 80 16.37 11.89 -2.61
N VAL A 81 15.67 11.08 -1.79
CA VAL A 81 14.50 10.33 -2.22
C VAL A 81 13.47 10.24 -1.10
N THR A 82 12.20 10.43 -1.49
CA THR A 82 11.04 10.16 -0.64
C THR A 82 10.16 9.10 -1.29
N ILE A 83 9.23 8.53 -0.52
CA ILE A 83 8.26 7.55 -1.00
C ILE A 83 6.87 8.16 -0.86
N ASP A 84 6.02 7.97 -1.87
CA ASP A 84 4.60 8.30 -1.84
C ASP A 84 3.79 7.01 -2.11
N PRO A 85 2.73 6.74 -1.31
CA PRO A 85 2.26 7.48 -0.15
C PRO A 85 3.20 7.38 1.06
N ILE A 86 3.16 8.41 1.92
CA ILE A 86 3.87 8.41 3.20
C ILE A 86 3.07 7.53 4.17
N GLY A 87 3.65 6.42 4.64
CA GLY A 87 2.98 5.49 5.58
C GLY A 87 2.72 6.07 6.99
N PRO A 88 2.10 5.30 7.87
CA PRO A 88 1.77 3.89 7.71
C PRO A 88 0.57 3.63 6.79
N ILE A 89 0.58 2.50 6.10
CA ILE A 89 -0.47 2.06 5.18
C ILE A 89 -1.02 0.73 5.68
N GLU A 90 -2.32 0.53 5.56
CA GLU A 90 -3.00 -0.71 5.94
C GLU A 90 -3.73 -1.32 4.75
N TYR A 91 -3.59 -2.64 4.58
CA TYR A 91 -4.34 -3.46 3.63
C TYR A 91 -4.91 -4.70 4.30
N CYS A 92 -6.05 -5.17 3.80
CA CYS A 92 -6.50 -6.52 4.09
C CYS A 92 -5.66 -7.55 3.33
N GLN A 93 -5.58 -8.75 3.86
CA GLN A 93 -4.93 -9.87 3.17
C GLN A 93 -5.59 -10.11 1.79
N PHE A 94 -4.75 -10.30 0.77
CA PHE A 94 -5.12 -10.48 -0.65
C PHE A 94 -5.77 -9.25 -1.32
N ALA A 95 -5.75 -8.08 -0.68
CA ALA A 95 -6.17 -6.84 -1.35
C ALA A 95 -5.15 -6.43 -2.42
N ASP A 96 -5.62 -5.72 -3.43
CA ASP A 96 -4.75 -5.04 -4.40
C ASP A 96 -4.12 -3.81 -3.72
N ALA A 97 -2.80 -3.80 -3.60
CA ALA A 97 -2.09 -2.70 -2.97
C ALA A 97 -1.79 -1.59 -3.99
N ASP A 98 -1.95 -0.35 -3.57
CA ASP A 98 -1.45 0.78 -4.35
C ASP A 98 0.09 0.75 -4.37
N PRO A 99 0.72 1.06 -5.51
CA PRO A 99 2.16 1.05 -5.63
C PRO A 99 2.81 2.17 -4.79
N LEU A 100 3.88 1.85 -4.09
CA LEU A 100 4.81 2.81 -3.51
C LEU A 100 5.62 3.44 -4.64
N THR A 101 5.67 4.77 -4.71
CA THR A 101 6.39 5.51 -5.75
C THR A 101 7.62 6.20 -5.16
N ALA A 102 8.78 5.98 -5.75
CA ALA A 102 10.00 6.71 -5.39
C ALA A 102 9.98 8.10 -6.03
N ILE A 103 10.19 9.14 -5.24
CA ILE A 103 10.29 10.54 -5.68
C ILE A 103 11.71 11.02 -5.42
N PRO A 104 12.62 10.89 -6.41
CA PRO A 104 13.99 11.39 -6.29
C PRO A 104 14.07 12.90 -6.52
N ASP A 105 15.06 13.54 -5.91
CA ASP A 105 15.37 14.96 -6.11
C ASP A 105 16.88 15.19 -5.96
N GLY A 106 17.41 16.24 -6.65
CA GLY A 106 18.78 16.70 -6.52
C GLY A 106 19.84 15.84 -7.21
N GLY A 107 21.10 16.00 -6.79
CA GLY A 107 22.25 15.34 -7.42
C GLY A 107 22.61 15.92 -8.79
N VAL A 108 23.16 15.11 -9.69
CA VAL A 108 23.59 15.51 -11.05
C VAL A 108 22.78 14.79 -12.12
N GLY A 109 22.03 15.58 -12.91
CA GLY A 109 21.16 15.03 -13.95
C GLY A 109 19.81 14.54 -13.41
N THR A 110 19.03 13.92 -14.29
CA THR A 110 17.65 13.47 -14.01
C THR A 110 17.49 11.95 -14.10
N GLU A 111 18.57 11.24 -14.33
CA GLU A 111 18.57 9.79 -14.48
C GLU A 111 18.88 9.13 -13.13
N TYR A 112 18.03 8.19 -12.71
CA TYR A 112 18.19 7.42 -11.48
C TYR A 112 17.96 5.94 -11.75
N THR A 113 18.70 5.08 -11.04
CA THR A 113 18.38 3.66 -10.87
C THR A 113 17.79 3.44 -9.50
N TYR A 114 16.90 2.47 -9.36
CA TYR A 114 16.15 2.19 -8.15
C TYR A 114 16.44 0.77 -7.68
N GLU A 115 16.47 0.59 -6.38
CA GLU A 115 16.50 -0.72 -5.75
C GLU A 115 15.67 -0.67 -4.46
N TRP A 116 14.54 -1.39 -4.45
CA TRP A 116 13.64 -1.49 -3.31
C TRP A 116 14.06 -2.62 -2.40
N PHE A 117 13.96 -2.36 -1.10
CA PHE A 117 14.28 -3.32 -0.07
C PHE A 117 13.14 -3.49 0.92
N ARG A 118 12.88 -4.73 1.32
CA ARG A 118 12.15 -5.02 2.53
C ARG A 118 13.16 -5.07 3.68
N VAL A 119 12.84 -4.38 4.78
CA VAL A 119 13.65 -4.39 6.00
C VAL A 119 13.56 -5.77 6.64
N ASP A 120 14.69 -6.46 6.69
CA ASP A 120 14.86 -7.79 7.26
C ASP A 120 16.26 -7.90 7.92
N THR A 121 16.68 -9.10 8.29
CA THR A 121 18.04 -9.33 8.79
C THR A 121 18.67 -10.56 8.10
N PRO A 122 19.40 -10.34 6.98
CA PRO A 122 19.67 -9.08 6.25
C PRO A 122 18.48 -8.59 5.42
N ASP A 123 18.51 -7.31 5.00
CA ASP A 123 17.52 -6.72 4.10
C ASP A 123 17.41 -7.49 2.78
N VAL A 124 16.19 -7.57 2.24
CA VAL A 124 15.88 -8.32 1.03
C VAL A 124 15.52 -7.37 -0.11
N SER A 125 16.25 -7.43 -1.23
CA SER A 125 15.90 -6.71 -2.45
C SER A 125 14.60 -7.27 -3.05
N VAL A 126 13.64 -6.38 -3.35
CA VAL A 126 12.27 -6.74 -3.77
C VAL A 126 11.83 -6.11 -5.09
N GLY A 127 12.59 -5.15 -5.63
CA GLY A 127 12.26 -4.50 -6.90
C GLY A 127 13.31 -3.51 -7.39
N THR A 128 13.26 -3.15 -8.68
CA THR A 128 14.21 -2.22 -9.33
C THR A 128 13.54 -1.15 -10.18
N ASP A 129 12.22 -1.09 -10.20
CA ASP A 129 11.45 -0.09 -10.93
C ASP A 129 11.25 1.19 -10.09
N PRO A 130 10.86 2.33 -10.70
CA PRO A 130 10.51 3.54 -9.96
C PRO A 130 9.37 3.36 -8.96
N THR A 131 8.54 2.33 -9.14
CA THR A 131 7.42 1.96 -8.29
C THR A 131 7.56 0.53 -7.79
N PHE A 132 7.01 0.25 -6.62
CA PHE A 132 6.97 -1.08 -6.01
C PHE A 132 5.59 -1.35 -5.41
N GLU A 133 4.97 -2.46 -5.77
CA GLU A 133 3.69 -2.91 -5.23
C GLU A 133 3.94 -3.89 -4.07
N PRO A 134 3.58 -3.53 -2.82
CA PRO A 134 3.78 -4.41 -1.67
C PRO A 134 2.91 -5.66 -1.77
N PRO A 135 3.45 -6.88 -1.57
CA PRO A 135 2.64 -8.09 -1.54
C PRO A 135 1.74 -8.13 -0.29
N THR A 136 0.47 -8.47 -0.49
CA THR A 136 -0.58 -8.53 0.56
C THR A 136 -0.95 -9.94 1.00
N GLY A 137 -0.31 -10.96 0.46
CA GLY A 137 -0.66 -12.38 0.71
C GLY A 137 -0.35 -12.90 2.13
N VAL A 138 0.42 -12.18 2.93
CA VAL A 138 0.85 -12.62 4.26
C VAL A 138 0.53 -11.54 5.30
N VAL A 139 -0.25 -11.90 6.31
CA VAL A 139 -0.57 -11.04 7.46
C VAL A 139 0.69 -10.69 8.24
N GLY A 140 0.85 -9.41 8.58
CA GLY A 140 2.00 -8.92 9.32
C GLY A 140 2.31 -7.44 9.09
N VAL A 141 3.39 -6.99 9.69
CA VAL A 141 3.90 -5.62 9.54
C VAL A 141 5.22 -5.67 8.80
N PHE A 142 5.29 -5.01 7.66
CA PHE A 142 6.44 -4.96 6.79
C PHE A 142 6.91 -3.52 6.62
N SER A 143 8.19 -3.31 6.42
CA SER A 143 8.74 -1.98 6.14
C SER A 143 9.56 -2.03 4.86
N TYR A 144 9.38 -1.05 4.00
CA TYR A 144 10.06 -0.97 2.71
C TYR A 144 10.77 0.37 2.57
N TYR A 145 11.95 0.36 1.96
CA TYR A 145 12.67 1.56 1.56
C TYR A 145 13.24 1.39 0.16
N VAL A 146 13.56 2.51 -0.48
CA VAL A 146 14.21 2.53 -1.79
C VAL A 146 15.59 3.17 -1.71
N LYS A 147 16.56 2.56 -2.35
CA LYS A 147 17.86 3.14 -2.66
C LYS A 147 17.83 3.66 -4.09
N ILE A 148 18.22 4.91 -4.27
CA ILE A 148 18.45 5.49 -5.59
C ILE A 148 19.96 5.64 -5.83
N THR A 149 20.37 5.52 -7.09
CA THR A 149 21.75 5.79 -7.51
C THR A 149 21.71 6.58 -8.82
N GLN A 150 22.54 7.60 -8.91
CA GLN A 150 22.73 8.35 -10.15
C GLN A 150 23.89 7.75 -10.95
N PRO A 151 23.65 7.21 -12.16
CA PRO A 151 24.70 6.58 -12.96
C PRO A 151 25.83 7.55 -13.35
N ALA A 152 25.51 8.82 -13.53
CA ALA A 152 26.46 9.85 -13.97
C ALA A 152 27.54 10.19 -12.92
N SER A 153 27.19 10.16 -11.64
CA SER A 153 28.09 10.50 -10.52
C SER A 153 28.47 9.31 -9.65
N GLY A 154 27.65 8.25 -9.67
CA GLY A 154 27.72 7.14 -8.72
C GLY A 154 27.19 7.48 -7.33
N CYS A 155 26.70 8.71 -7.11
CA CYS A 155 26.10 9.13 -5.84
C CYS A 155 24.79 8.37 -5.58
N SER A 156 24.54 8.00 -4.34
CA SER A 156 23.35 7.25 -3.96
C SER A 156 22.80 7.69 -2.61
N ASN A 157 21.49 7.51 -2.42
CA ASN A 157 20.86 7.74 -1.13
C ASN A 157 19.70 6.76 -0.92
N VAL A 158 19.20 6.68 0.31
CA VAL A 158 18.08 5.82 0.69
C VAL A 158 16.95 6.65 1.27
N SER A 159 15.71 6.20 1.06
CA SER A 159 14.54 6.80 1.66
C SER A 159 14.39 6.41 3.15
N ILE A 160 13.54 7.15 3.86
CA ILE A 160 12.97 6.67 5.12
C ILE A 160 12.06 5.49 4.80
N PRO A 161 12.07 4.39 5.59
CA PRO A 161 11.18 3.26 5.38
C PRO A 161 9.71 3.62 5.55
N VAL A 162 8.86 3.09 4.68
CA VAL A 162 7.39 3.12 4.78
C VAL A 162 6.92 1.81 5.40
N GLN A 163 6.05 1.90 6.42
CA GLN A 163 5.44 0.74 7.05
C GLN A 163 4.15 0.37 6.33
N VAL A 164 4.00 -0.91 6.00
CA VAL A 164 2.80 -1.52 5.41
C VAL A 164 2.34 -2.64 6.35
N THR A 165 1.10 -2.52 6.84
CA THR A 165 0.45 -3.50 7.70
C THR A 165 -0.57 -4.29 6.89
N ILE A 166 -0.47 -5.60 6.91
CA ILE A 166 -1.45 -6.51 6.32
C ILE A 166 -2.23 -7.16 7.44
N THR A 167 -3.54 -6.91 7.48
CA THR A 167 -4.48 -7.47 8.46
C THR A 167 -5.27 -8.63 7.86
N GLU A 168 -5.85 -9.48 8.70
CA GLU A 168 -6.78 -10.51 8.23
C GLU A 168 -8.00 -9.85 7.56
N GLY A 169 -8.54 -10.50 6.54
CA GLY A 169 -9.77 -10.08 5.89
C GLY A 169 -10.98 -10.28 6.81
N PRO A 170 -12.09 -9.53 6.59
CA PRO A 170 -13.29 -9.64 7.42
C PRO A 170 -13.91 -11.04 7.32
N SER A 171 -14.50 -11.51 8.42
CA SER A 171 -15.24 -12.77 8.48
C SER A 171 -16.49 -12.66 9.36
N ILE A 172 -17.59 -13.33 8.97
CA ILE A 172 -18.81 -13.34 9.77
C ILE A 172 -18.66 -14.34 10.92
N THR A 173 -18.81 -13.84 12.15
CA THR A 173 -18.73 -14.65 13.38
C THR A 173 -20.12 -15.07 13.91
N THR A 174 -21.16 -14.32 13.58
CA THR A 174 -22.54 -14.63 13.94
C THR A 174 -23.45 -14.42 12.74
N GLN A 175 -24.11 -15.48 12.31
CA GLN A 175 -25.08 -15.44 11.21
C GLN A 175 -26.43 -14.92 11.72
N PRO A 176 -27.26 -14.28 10.86
CA PRO A 176 -28.64 -13.94 11.18
C PRO A 176 -29.44 -15.21 11.50
N VAL A 177 -30.39 -15.10 12.43
CA VAL A 177 -31.24 -16.25 12.86
C VAL A 177 -32.68 -16.02 12.43
N GLY A 178 -33.25 -17.02 11.76
CA GLY A 178 -34.64 -17.01 11.33
C GLY A 178 -35.63 -17.21 12.46
N ASP A 179 -36.91 -16.86 12.18
CA ASP A 179 -38.03 -16.98 13.12
C ASP A 179 -39.33 -17.32 12.38
N ALA A 180 -40.31 -17.74 13.16
CA ALA A 180 -41.67 -17.96 12.68
C ALA A 180 -42.67 -17.18 13.56
N VAL A 181 -43.51 -16.36 12.91
CA VAL A 181 -44.42 -15.44 13.59
C VAL A 181 -45.78 -15.46 12.89
N CYS A 182 -46.83 -15.16 13.62
CA CYS A 182 -48.15 -14.89 13.00
C CYS A 182 -48.12 -13.52 12.29
N ILE A 183 -48.99 -13.37 11.30
CA ILE A 183 -49.20 -12.09 10.62
C ILE A 183 -49.42 -10.96 11.64
N ASP A 184 -48.87 -9.77 11.38
CA ASP A 184 -48.80 -8.62 12.28
C ASP A 184 -48.14 -8.88 13.65
N GLY A 185 -47.50 -10.03 13.84
CA GLY A 185 -46.65 -10.31 15.01
C GLY A 185 -45.31 -9.64 14.92
N THR A 186 -44.52 -9.69 16.01
CA THR A 186 -43.20 -9.11 16.06
C THR A 186 -42.14 -10.21 16.05
N THR A 187 -41.14 -10.07 15.18
CA THR A 187 -39.91 -10.88 15.20
C THR A 187 -38.77 -10.08 15.87
N PRO A 188 -37.78 -10.75 16.46
CA PRO A 188 -36.53 -10.08 16.76
C PRO A 188 -35.88 -9.53 15.48
N PRO A 189 -35.20 -8.38 15.53
CA PRO A 189 -34.44 -7.90 14.37
C PRO A 189 -33.37 -8.91 13.97
N LEU A 190 -33.17 -9.08 12.66
CA LEU A 190 -32.01 -9.83 12.12
C LEU A 190 -30.73 -9.07 12.45
N THR A 191 -29.77 -9.78 13.02
CA THR A 191 -28.48 -9.24 13.43
C THR A 191 -27.34 -10.08 12.86
N VAL A 192 -26.21 -9.47 12.60
CA VAL A 192 -24.99 -10.11 12.14
C VAL A 192 -23.83 -9.61 12.97
N ALA A 193 -22.84 -10.46 13.26
CA ALA A 193 -21.56 -10.04 13.82
C ALA A 193 -20.42 -10.50 12.91
N TYR A 194 -19.39 -9.70 12.86
CA TYR A 194 -18.17 -9.98 12.09
C TYR A 194 -16.95 -9.66 12.93
N GLU A 195 -15.79 -10.13 12.52
CA GLU A 195 -14.47 -9.78 13.06
C GLU A 195 -13.54 -9.41 11.89
N ASP A 196 -12.46 -8.71 12.23
CA ASP A 196 -11.45 -8.21 11.30
C ASP A 196 -12.00 -7.24 10.24
N GLY A 197 -11.20 -6.93 9.24
CA GLY A 197 -11.48 -5.90 8.25
C GLY A 197 -11.02 -4.51 8.69
N THR A 198 -10.81 -3.63 7.73
CA THR A 198 -10.36 -2.25 7.96
C THR A 198 -11.42 -1.23 7.56
N GLY A 199 -11.50 -0.12 8.28
CA GLY A 199 -12.45 0.96 7.98
C GLY A 199 -13.80 0.83 8.69
N ILE A 200 -14.76 1.68 8.29
CA ILE A 200 -16.12 1.69 8.83
C ILE A 200 -17.00 0.88 7.89
N PRO A 201 -17.63 -0.23 8.36
CA PRO A 201 -18.45 -1.07 7.50
C PRO A 201 -19.76 -0.38 7.11
N THR A 202 -20.26 -0.76 5.95
CA THR A 202 -21.63 -0.50 5.48
C THR A 202 -22.38 -1.80 5.36
N TYR A 203 -23.70 -1.76 5.52
CA TYR A 203 -24.57 -2.93 5.51
C TYR A 203 -25.62 -2.76 4.41
N GLU A 204 -25.89 -3.83 3.68
CA GLU A 204 -26.97 -3.91 2.71
C GLU A 204 -27.73 -5.21 2.93
N TRP A 205 -28.96 -5.11 3.45
CA TRP A 205 -29.87 -6.24 3.62
C TRP A 205 -30.69 -6.44 2.36
N PHE A 206 -30.70 -7.66 1.86
CA PHE A 206 -31.45 -8.03 0.69
C PHE A 206 -32.53 -9.05 1.03
N ARG A 207 -33.71 -8.90 0.40
CA ARG A 207 -34.68 -9.95 0.30
C ARG A 207 -34.45 -10.71 -1.00
N VAL A 208 -34.41 -12.04 -0.91
CA VAL A 208 -34.25 -12.90 -2.08
C VAL A 208 -35.55 -12.90 -2.87
N ASP A 209 -35.51 -12.40 -4.10
CA ASP A 209 -36.64 -12.29 -5.00
C ASP A 209 -36.28 -12.80 -6.41
N THR A 210 -37.28 -12.91 -7.31
CA THR A 210 -37.08 -13.32 -8.69
C THR A 210 -37.70 -12.27 -9.62
N PRO A 211 -36.97 -11.68 -10.60
CA PRO A 211 -35.66 -12.14 -11.08
C PRO A 211 -34.45 -11.62 -10.29
N ASP A 212 -34.58 -10.54 -9.52
CA ASP A 212 -33.47 -9.87 -8.84
C ASP A 212 -33.79 -9.64 -7.36
N ASP A 213 -32.78 -9.75 -6.50
CA ASP A 213 -32.91 -9.49 -5.08
C ASP A 213 -33.20 -8.02 -4.80
N VAL A 214 -33.97 -7.75 -3.77
CA VAL A 214 -34.42 -6.40 -3.42
C VAL A 214 -33.69 -5.91 -2.17
N LEU A 215 -33.01 -4.74 -2.26
CA LEU A 215 -32.46 -4.05 -1.12
C LEU A 215 -33.58 -3.59 -0.18
N VAL A 216 -33.55 -4.00 1.09
CA VAL A 216 -34.57 -3.75 2.10
C VAL A 216 -34.11 -2.99 3.32
N GLY A 217 -32.78 -2.86 3.54
CA GLY A 217 -32.22 -2.11 4.67
C GLY A 217 -30.73 -1.84 4.53
N THR A 218 -30.25 -0.80 5.23
CA THR A 218 -28.85 -0.39 5.22
C THR A 218 -28.27 -0.18 6.62
N ASP A 219 -29.05 -0.51 7.66
CA ASP A 219 -28.61 -0.43 9.05
C ASP A 219 -27.90 -1.74 9.49
N PRO A 220 -27.12 -1.73 10.57
CA PRO A 220 -26.48 -2.93 11.11
C PRO A 220 -27.46 -4.06 11.49
N THR A 221 -28.73 -3.72 11.66
CA THR A 221 -29.83 -4.65 11.98
C THR A 221 -31.00 -4.40 11.04
N PHE A 222 -31.79 -5.44 10.77
CA PHE A 222 -32.96 -5.35 9.90
C PHE A 222 -34.18 -5.95 10.60
N GLU A 223 -35.30 -5.23 10.61
CA GLU A 223 -36.61 -5.70 11.10
C GLU A 223 -37.44 -6.19 9.91
N PRO A 224 -37.65 -7.51 9.73
CA PRO A 224 -38.43 -8.03 8.65
C PRO A 224 -39.90 -7.65 8.80
N PRO A 225 -40.63 -7.23 7.71
CA PRO A 225 -42.03 -6.98 7.74
C PRO A 225 -42.85 -8.30 7.94
N THR A 226 -43.94 -8.23 8.73
CA THR A 226 -44.79 -9.39 9.09
C THR A 226 -46.26 -9.22 8.64
N ASP A 227 -46.53 -8.24 7.78
CA ASP A 227 -47.88 -7.87 7.29
C ASP A 227 -48.42 -8.80 6.21
N GLN A 228 -47.59 -9.70 5.66
CA GLN A 228 -48.02 -10.71 4.66
C GLN A 228 -47.61 -12.11 5.09
N ALA A 229 -48.54 -13.08 4.98
CA ALA A 229 -48.21 -14.48 5.20
C ALA A 229 -47.34 -15.04 4.05
N GLY A 230 -46.33 -15.81 4.40
CA GLY A 230 -45.40 -16.42 3.45
C GLY A 230 -44.06 -16.76 4.09
N VAL A 231 -43.14 -17.28 3.28
CA VAL A 231 -41.76 -17.50 3.66
C VAL A 231 -40.91 -16.49 2.90
N PHE A 232 -40.16 -15.69 3.63
CA PHE A 232 -39.32 -14.65 3.09
C PHE A 232 -37.86 -14.93 3.47
N SER A 233 -36.99 -14.90 2.48
CA SER A 233 -35.56 -15.17 2.65
C SER A 233 -34.74 -13.87 2.59
N TYR A 234 -33.79 -13.70 3.51
CA TYR A 234 -32.96 -12.51 3.64
C TYR A 234 -31.49 -12.87 3.79
N TYR A 235 -30.63 -11.97 3.37
CA TYR A 235 -29.19 -11.98 3.66
C TYR A 235 -28.66 -10.56 3.75
N VAL A 236 -27.47 -10.41 4.31
CA VAL A 236 -26.78 -9.11 4.38
C VAL A 236 -25.41 -9.19 3.72
N VAL A 237 -25.07 -8.14 2.98
CA VAL A 237 -23.72 -7.86 2.49
C VAL A 237 -23.12 -6.79 3.40
N ILE A 238 -21.92 -7.04 3.89
CA ILE A 238 -21.12 -6.09 4.68
C ILE A 238 -19.93 -5.69 3.83
N SER A 239 -19.82 -4.41 3.50
CA SER A 239 -18.75 -3.85 2.70
C SER A 239 -17.87 -2.94 3.57
N PHE A 240 -16.57 -2.92 3.27
CA PHE A 240 -15.57 -2.15 3.98
C PHE A 240 -14.98 -1.06 3.06
N PRO A 241 -15.73 0.04 2.80
CA PRO A 241 -15.27 1.12 1.93
C PRO A 241 -14.12 1.88 2.58
N GLY A 242 -12.90 1.57 2.23
CA GLY A 242 -11.70 2.20 2.76
C GLY A 242 -10.47 1.86 1.93
N ASN A 243 -9.35 2.47 2.24
CA ASN A 243 -8.09 2.27 1.51
C ASN A 243 -7.46 0.88 1.74
N GLY A 244 -8.04 0.05 2.61
CA GLY A 244 -7.52 -1.27 2.94
C GLY A 244 -7.87 -2.38 1.95
N GLY A 245 -8.78 -2.13 0.97
CA GLY A 245 -9.14 -3.10 -0.07
C GLY A 245 -9.76 -4.41 0.46
N CYS A 246 -10.44 -4.37 1.62
CA CYS A 246 -11.10 -5.56 2.16
C CYS A 246 -12.23 -5.99 1.24
N SER A 247 -12.35 -7.31 1.00
CA SER A 247 -13.45 -7.88 0.25
C SER A 247 -14.75 -7.78 1.05
N ASP A 248 -15.88 -7.62 0.34
CA ASP A 248 -17.20 -7.73 0.93
C ASP A 248 -17.45 -9.15 1.45
N ILE A 249 -18.19 -9.24 2.54
CA ILE A 249 -18.64 -10.52 3.11
C ILE A 249 -20.15 -10.61 3.11
N THR A 250 -20.67 -11.80 2.81
CA THR A 250 -22.12 -12.05 2.69
C THR A 250 -22.53 -13.11 3.71
N SER A 251 -23.64 -12.85 4.43
CA SER A 251 -24.20 -13.82 5.36
C SER A 251 -24.83 -15.02 4.63
N GLU A 252 -25.06 -16.08 5.40
CA GLU A 252 -25.99 -17.13 4.95
C GLU A 252 -27.39 -16.55 4.77
N ILE A 253 -28.18 -17.21 3.90
CA ILE A 253 -29.60 -16.87 3.72
C ILE A 253 -30.39 -17.36 4.95
N VAL A 254 -31.21 -16.48 5.51
CA VAL A 254 -32.08 -16.76 6.64
C VAL A 254 -33.53 -16.63 6.23
N GLU A 255 -34.39 -17.47 6.77
CA GLU A 255 -35.84 -17.49 6.47
C GLU A 255 -36.65 -16.94 7.64
N ILE A 256 -37.63 -16.07 7.32
CA ILE A 256 -38.69 -15.62 8.21
C ILE A 256 -40.01 -16.20 7.69
N THR A 257 -40.67 -17.00 8.50
CA THR A 257 -41.98 -17.58 8.18
C THR A 257 -43.07 -16.77 8.85
N VAL A 258 -43.91 -16.11 8.05
CA VAL A 258 -45.13 -15.42 8.54
C VAL A 258 -46.34 -16.29 8.31
N VAL A 259 -46.96 -16.76 9.39
CA VAL A 259 -48.07 -17.69 9.36
C VAL A 259 -49.41 -16.94 9.31
N ALA A 260 -50.30 -17.34 8.41
CA ALA A 260 -51.66 -16.80 8.37
C ALA A 260 -52.41 -17.10 9.67
N PRO A 261 -53.34 -16.23 10.09
CA PRO A 261 -54.15 -16.50 11.27
C PRO A 261 -55.00 -17.76 11.09
N ILE A 262 -55.28 -18.45 12.18
CA ILE A 262 -56.15 -19.60 12.20
C ILE A 262 -57.57 -19.12 11.92
N GLU A 263 -58.18 -19.60 10.84
CA GLU A 263 -59.59 -19.40 10.56
C GLU A 263 -60.39 -20.57 11.09
N THR A 264 -61.44 -20.27 11.82
CA THR A 264 -62.35 -21.29 12.37
C THR A 264 -63.74 -21.10 11.86
N THR A 265 -64.40 -22.19 11.53
CA THR A 265 -65.81 -22.22 11.20
C THR A 265 -66.58 -23.07 12.23
N ASN A 266 -67.72 -22.56 12.67
CA ASN A 266 -68.59 -23.28 13.59
C ASN A 266 -69.73 -23.96 12.81
N THR A 267 -69.90 -25.24 13.00
CA THR A 267 -71.03 -26.00 12.37
C THR A 267 -71.73 -26.90 13.37
N PRO A 268 -73.00 -26.78 13.55
CA PRO A 268 -73.86 -25.73 12.99
C PRO A 268 -73.79 -24.43 13.73
N SER A 269 -73.90 -23.29 12.99
CA SER A 269 -73.84 -21.94 13.59
C SER A 269 -75.07 -21.59 14.42
N ILE A 270 -76.19 -22.19 14.12
CA ILE A 270 -77.48 -22.09 14.86
C ILE A 270 -78.21 -23.44 14.84
N GLN A 271 -78.65 -23.89 16.01
CA GLN A 271 -79.49 -25.06 16.15
C GLN A 271 -80.86 -24.64 16.72
N ASN A 272 -81.92 -24.95 15.99
CA ASN A 272 -83.34 -24.82 16.50
C ASN A 272 -83.82 -26.17 16.95
N ILE A 273 -84.08 -26.36 18.25
CA ILE A 273 -84.53 -27.62 18.85
C ILE A 273 -85.80 -27.38 19.62
N CYS A 274 -86.76 -28.36 19.53
CA CYS A 274 -87.91 -28.31 20.34
C CYS A 274 -87.62 -28.61 21.82
N VAL A 275 -88.60 -28.25 22.72
CA VAL A 275 -88.44 -28.57 24.14
C VAL A 275 -88.35 -30.08 24.32
N GLY A 276 -87.27 -30.56 24.97
CA GLY A 276 -86.94 -31.97 25.16
C GLY A 276 -86.13 -32.61 24.02
N GLY A 277 -85.84 -31.88 22.95
CA GLY A 277 -84.95 -32.35 21.88
C GLY A 277 -83.48 -32.35 22.31
N THR A 278 -82.64 -33.15 21.65
CA THR A 278 -81.21 -33.21 21.85
C THR A 278 -80.50 -32.37 20.82
N PRO A 279 -79.53 -31.48 21.23
CA PRO A 279 -78.78 -30.74 20.27
C PRO A 279 -77.78 -31.66 19.50
N GLU A 280 -77.45 -31.26 18.27
CA GLU A 280 -76.35 -31.85 17.51
C GLU A 280 -74.99 -31.46 18.12
N GLU A 281 -73.99 -32.22 17.82
CA GLU A 281 -72.59 -31.94 18.25
C GLU A 281 -72.10 -30.59 17.68
N LEU A 282 -71.51 -29.78 18.56
CA LEU A 282 -70.88 -28.51 18.13
C LEU A 282 -69.48 -28.80 17.68
N ILE A 283 -69.24 -28.58 16.41
CA ILE A 283 -67.90 -28.84 15.80
C ILE A 283 -67.28 -27.52 15.38
N VAL A 284 -66.05 -27.33 15.82
CA VAL A 284 -65.16 -26.28 15.30
C VAL A 284 -64.10 -26.93 14.40
N THR A 285 -64.04 -26.50 13.15
CA THR A 285 -63.03 -26.96 12.21
C THR A 285 -62.03 -25.85 11.98
N ASN A 286 -60.71 -26.19 12.10
CA ASN A 286 -59.63 -25.34 11.72
C ASN A 286 -59.34 -25.56 10.22
N THR A 287 -59.32 -24.50 9.42
CA THR A 287 -59.14 -24.57 7.96
C THR A 287 -57.78 -24.04 7.52
N THR A 288 -56.99 -23.39 8.43
CA THR A 288 -55.68 -22.84 8.15
C THR A 288 -54.83 -22.91 9.40
N GLY A 289 -53.56 -23.26 9.22
CA GLY A 289 -52.54 -23.31 10.28
C GLY A 289 -51.28 -23.94 9.75
#